data_f2114aa4182ee529361e6806f66c917a
#
_entry.id   f2114aa4182ee529361e6806f66c917a
#
_cell.length_a   1.000
_cell.length_b   1.000
_cell.length_c   1.000
_cell.angle_alpha   90.00
_cell.angle_beta   90.00
_cell.angle_gamma   90.00
#
_symmetry.space_group_name_H-M   'P 1'
#
loop_
_entity.id
_entity.type
_entity.pdbx_description
1 polymer ?
#
loop_
_entity_poly.entity_id
_entity_poly.type
_entity_poly.pdbx_seq_one_letter_code
_entity_poly.pdbx_strand_id
1 'polypeptide(L)'
;MTNSRNKGAQFERDIAKKLYQLLGVNFARDLDQYRAADHGDLIPDDPDFPFVIECKRYAAGTGCMPGWWAQVWRAAERTKLLPCVIYKYDRRDIRCVIPLGAVFECSHDYTIEMDLETFAYICREIMADD
;
A
#
# COMPACT_ATOMS: atom_id res chain seq x y z
N MET A 1 13.58 11.28 -20.84
CA MET A 1 12.59 10.20 -20.71
C MET A 1 12.81 9.42 -19.43
N THR A 2 11.79 9.30 -18.60
CA THR A 2 11.86 8.60 -17.33
C THR A 2 11.59 7.11 -17.58
N ASN A 3 12.50 6.23 -17.18
CA ASN A 3 12.24 4.80 -17.31
C ASN A 3 11.32 4.32 -16.18
N SER A 4 10.71 3.17 -16.35
CA SER A 4 9.71 2.65 -15.40
C SER A 4 10.31 2.34 -14.03
N ARG A 5 11.59 1.95 -13.96
CA ARG A 5 12.27 1.70 -12.69
C ARG A 5 12.37 2.97 -11.86
N ASN A 6 12.80 4.08 -12.48
CA ASN A 6 12.92 5.36 -11.78
C ASN A 6 11.57 5.90 -11.36
N LYS A 7 10.56 5.71 -12.20
CA LYS A 7 9.19 6.14 -11.93
C LYS A 7 8.64 5.39 -10.73
N GLY A 8 8.87 4.09 -10.65
CA GLY A 8 8.42 3.27 -9.51
C GLY A 8 9.13 3.65 -8.22
N ALA A 9 10.45 3.85 -8.28
CA ALA A 9 11.23 4.23 -7.11
C ALA A 9 10.79 5.60 -6.58
N GLN A 10 10.56 6.55 -7.47
CA GLN A 10 10.10 7.88 -7.07
C GLN A 10 8.72 7.83 -6.44
N PHE A 11 7.83 7.00 -6.99
CA PHE A 11 6.49 6.83 -6.42
C PHE A 11 6.57 6.28 -4.99
N GLU A 12 7.42 5.28 -4.75
CA GLU A 12 7.61 4.73 -3.41
C GLU A 12 8.08 5.80 -2.43
N ARG A 13 9.04 6.63 -2.85
CA ARG A 13 9.53 7.74 -2.00
C ARG A 13 8.42 8.74 -1.71
N ASP A 14 7.63 9.08 -2.73
CA ASP A 14 6.56 10.05 -2.58
C ASP A 14 5.47 9.54 -1.63
N ILE A 15 5.11 8.26 -1.75
CA ILE A 15 4.13 7.67 -0.86
C ILE A 15 4.66 7.61 0.57
N ALA A 16 5.92 7.21 0.75
CA ALA A 16 6.52 7.15 2.09
C ALA A 16 6.51 8.54 2.76
N LYS A 17 6.84 9.58 2.01
CA LYS A 17 6.83 10.95 2.52
C LYS A 17 5.42 11.40 2.89
N LYS A 18 4.43 11.12 2.04
CA LYS A 18 3.05 11.51 2.31
C LYS A 18 2.49 10.76 3.51
N LEU A 19 2.78 9.48 3.64
CA LEU A 19 2.33 8.70 4.80
C LEU A 19 2.97 9.20 6.09
N TYR A 20 4.24 9.59 6.04
CA TYR A 20 4.87 10.21 7.21
C TYR A 20 4.13 11.50 7.61
N GLN A 21 3.80 12.34 6.64
CA GLN A 21 3.09 13.58 6.92
C GLN A 21 1.69 13.33 7.49
N LEU A 22 1.03 12.28 7.04
CA LEU A 22 -0.34 11.96 7.45
C LEU A 22 -0.42 11.15 8.74
N LEU A 23 0.55 10.28 8.98
CA LEU A 23 0.50 9.30 10.08
C LEU A 23 1.58 9.49 11.14
N GLY A 24 2.67 10.16 10.80
CA GLY A 24 3.84 10.20 11.67
C GLY A 24 4.65 8.90 11.68
N VAL A 25 4.34 7.97 10.78
CA VAL A 25 5.06 6.70 10.67
C VAL A 25 6.08 6.81 9.54
N ASN A 26 7.32 6.45 9.81
CA ASN A 26 8.37 6.42 8.80
C ASN A 26 8.33 5.10 8.05
N PHE A 27 8.45 5.20 6.72
CA PHE A 27 8.48 4.03 5.85
C PHE A 27 9.80 4.03 5.08
N ALA A 28 10.50 2.91 5.11
CA ALA A 28 11.68 2.70 4.29
C ALA A 28 11.30 1.88 3.06
N ARG A 29 11.93 2.20 1.91
CA ARG A 29 11.74 1.39 0.72
C ARG A 29 12.45 0.06 0.91
N ASP A 30 11.81 -1.02 0.46
CA ASP A 30 12.44 -2.32 0.46
C ASP A 30 13.40 -2.42 -0.73
N LEU A 31 14.68 -2.24 -0.46
CA LEU A 31 15.72 -2.31 -1.48
C LEU A 31 16.30 -3.71 -1.64
N ASP A 32 15.95 -4.62 -0.75
CA ASP A 32 16.47 -5.99 -0.76
C ASP A 32 15.39 -6.94 -1.23
N GLN A 33 15.16 -6.96 -2.53
CA GLN A 33 14.11 -7.75 -3.15
C GLN A 33 14.31 -9.25 -2.99
N TYR A 34 15.48 -9.68 -2.57
CA TYR A 34 15.79 -11.12 -2.44
C TYR A 34 15.28 -11.70 -1.14
N ARG A 35 15.08 -10.89 -0.12
CA ARG A 35 14.72 -11.36 1.22
C ARG A 35 13.39 -10.85 1.72
N ALA A 36 12.85 -9.85 1.08
CA ALA A 36 11.75 -9.09 1.67
C ALA A 36 10.42 -9.32 0.97
N ALA A 37 10.17 -10.54 0.48
CA ALA A 37 8.91 -10.88 -0.17
C ALA A 37 7.70 -10.66 0.75
N ASP A 38 7.94 -10.62 2.06
CA ASP A 38 6.86 -10.52 3.04
C ASP A 38 6.58 -9.10 3.52
N HIS A 39 7.43 -8.13 3.11
CA HIS A 39 7.32 -6.78 3.67
C HIS A 39 6.58 -5.80 2.78
N GLY A 40 6.35 -6.16 1.52
CA GLY A 40 5.85 -5.21 0.54
C GLY A 40 6.94 -4.22 0.13
N ASP A 41 6.54 -3.16 -0.55
CA ASP A 41 7.48 -2.17 -1.08
C ASP A 41 7.91 -1.14 -0.03
N LEU A 42 7.10 -0.93 0.99
CA LEU A 42 7.36 0.04 2.05
C LEU A 42 7.31 -0.64 3.40
N ILE A 43 8.38 -0.45 4.19
CA ILE A 43 8.51 -1.08 5.50
C ILE A 43 8.32 -0.01 6.58
N PRO A 44 7.26 -0.11 7.40
CA PRO A 44 7.02 0.86 8.47
C PRO A 44 7.97 0.66 9.64
N ASP A 45 8.29 1.74 10.35
CA ASP A 45 9.06 1.67 11.59
C ASP A 45 8.18 1.46 12.82
N ASP A 46 6.86 1.46 12.64
CA ASP A 46 5.90 1.24 13.71
C ASP A 46 5.36 -0.19 13.60
N PRO A 47 5.61 -1.05 14.61
CA PRO A 47 5.14 -2.44 14.55
C PRO A 47 3.63 -2.58 14.59
N ASP A 48 2.91 -1.54 14.98
CA ASP A 48 1.44 -1.56 15.04
C ASP A 48 0.79 -1.18 13.71
N PHE A 49 1.57 -0.79 12.69
CA PHE A 49 0.99 -0.47 11.39
C PHE A 49 0.37 -1.72 10.77
N PRO A 50 -0.92 -1.66 10.38
CA PRO A 50 -1.67 -2.89 10.12
C PRO A 50 -1.60 -3.44 8.70
N PHE A 51 -0.94 -2.74 7.77
CA PHE A 51 -0.97 -3.12 6.35
C PHE A 51 0.40 -3.48 5.80
N VAL A 52 0.40 -4.42 4.82
CA VAL A 52 1.51 -4.60 3.88
C VAL A 52 1.18 -3.76 2.65
N ILE A 53 2.09 -2.91 2.21
CA ILE A 53 1.86 -1.98 1.10
C ILE A 53 2.66 -2.38 -0.13
N GLU A 54 1.96 -2.58 -1.26
CA GLU A 54 2.56 -2.70 -2.57
C GLU A 54 2.27 -1.42 -3.36
N CYS A 55 3.30 -0.85 -3.97
CA CYS A 55 3.18 0.36 -4.77
C CYS A 55 3.30 0.04 -6.26
N LYS A 56 2.38 0.56 -7.07
CA LYS A 56 2.36 0.31 -8.52
C LYS A 56 2.20 1.64 -9.26
N ARG A 57 3.13 1.93 -10.15
CA ARG A 57 3.17 3.19 -10.88
C ARG A 57 3.35 2.92 -12.37
N TYR A 58 2.32 3.20 -13.15
CA TYR A 58 2.30 2.93 -14.59
C TYR A 58 1.80 4.15 -15.37
N ALA A 59 2.12 4.18 -16.66
CA ALA A 59 1.69 5.29 -17.53
C ALA A 59 0.19 5.25 -17.77
N ALA A 60 -0.35 4.05 -18.03
CA ALA A 60 -1.75 3.91 -18.41
C ALA A 60 -2.30 2.59 -17.87
N GLY A 61 -3.61 2.57 -17.66
CA GLY A 61 -4.34 1.39 -17.19
C GLY A 61 -5.67 1.79 -16.63
N THR A 62 -6.41 0.80 -16.13
CA THR A 62 -7.72 1.00 -15.51
C THR A 62 -7.77 0.24 -14.19
N GLY A 63 -7.89 0.97 -13.10
CA GLY A 63 -8.08 0.39 -11.78
C GLY A 63 -6.92 -0.48 -11.30
N CYS A 64 -7.14 -1.19 -10.22
CA CYS A 64 -6.18 -2.11 -9.63
C CYS A 64 -6.17 -3.42 -10.41
N MET A 65 -5.00 -3.82 -10.91
CA MET A 65 -4.87 -5.06 -11.67
C MET A 65 -4.98 -6.27 -10.75
N PRO A 66 -5.68 -7.33 -11.18
CA PRO A 66 -5.83 -8.52 -10.32
C PRO A 66 -4.51 -9.14 -9.87
N GLY A 67 -3.49 -9.11 -10.71
CA GLY A 67 -2.18 -9.64 -10.35
C GLY A 67 -1.52 -8.88 -9.21
N TRP A 68 -1.74 -7.58 -9.13
CA TRP A 68 -1.21 -6.76 -8.02
C TRP A 68 -1.87 -7.17 -6.71
N TRP A 69 -3.17 -7.36 -6.73
CA TRP A 69 -3.92 -7.75 -5.56
C TRP A 69 -3.48 -9.14 -5.07
N ALA A 70 -3.32 -10.09 -5.99
CA ALA A 70 -2.86 -11.42 -5.64
C ALA A 70 -1.46 -11.39 -5.03
N GLN A 71 -0.58 -10.52 -5.52
CA GLN A 71 0.78 -10.39 -4.99
C GLN A 71 0.77 -9.90 -3.53
N VAL A 72 0.04 -8.83 -3.26
CA VAL A 72 0.02 -8.26 -1.90
C VAL A 72 -0.73 -9.17 -0.94
N TRP A 73 -1.72 -9.88 -1.43
CA TRP A 73 -2.46 -10.84 -0.61
C TRP A 73 -1.54 -11.94 -0.06
N ARG A 74 -0.65 -12.46 -0.91
CA ARG A 74 0.32 -13.48 -0.47
C ARG A 74 1.26 -12.95 0.61
N ALA A 75 1.74 -11.72 0.46
CA ALA A 75 2.59 -11.10 1.48
C ALA A 75 1.83 -10.90 2.79
N ALA A 76 0.58 -10.49 2.69
CA ALA A 76 -0.27 -10.27 3.86
C ALA A 76 -0.52 -11.55 4.63
N GLU A 77 -0.76 -12.66 3.91
CA GLU A 77 -0.98 -13.95 4.57
C GLU A 77 0.24 -14.40 5.38
N ARG A 78 1.45 -14.16 4.86
CA ARG A 78 2.67 -14.55 5.56
C ARG A 78 2.92 -13.72 6.81
N THR A 79 2.56 -12.46 6.79
CA THR A 79 2.82 -11.53 7.90
C THR A 79 1.65 -11.37 8.84
N LYS A 80 0.48 -11.90 8.48
CA LYS A 80 -0.78 -11.74 9.22
C LYS A 80 -1.20 -10.27 9.31
N LEU A 81 -0.77 -9.47 8.33
CA LEU A 81 -1.20 -8.09 8.18
C LEU A 81 -2.25 -8.01 7.08
N LEU A 82 -2.85 -6.83 6.93
CA LEU A 82 -3.85 -6.59 5.90
C LEU A 82 -3.16 -6.15 4.60
N PRO A 83 -3.66 -6.57 3.44
CA PRO A 83 -3.06 -6.14 2.17
C PRO A 83 -3.51 -4.75 1.75
N CYS A 84 -2.61 -4.00 1.11
CA CYS A 84 -2.92 -2.70 0.55
C CYS A 84 -2.15 -2.52 -0.75
N VAL A 85 -2.85 -2.17 -1.84
CA VAL A 85 -2.20 -1.74 -3.08
C VAL A 85 -2.40 -0.24 -3.19
N ILE A 86 -1.30 0.50 -3.35
CA ILE A 86 -1.32 1.93 -3.63
C ILE A 86 -0.80 2.10 -5.05
N TYR A 87 -1.61 2.68 -5.93
CA TYR A 87 -1.24 2.79 -7.33
C TYR A 87 -1.57 4.15 -7.90
N LYS A 88 -0.91 4.47 -9.02
CA LYS A 88 -1.17 5.70 -9.76
C LYS A 88 -0.84 5.49 -11.23
N TYR A 89 -1.72 5.98 -12.10
CA TYR A 89 -1.45 6.13 -13.53
C TYR A 89 -1.13 7.59 -13.84
N ASP A 90 -0.50 7.84 -14.98
CA ASP A 90 -0.15 9.21 -15.37
C ASP A 90 -1.39 10.09 -15.39
N ARG A 91 -1.27 11.28 -14.83
CA ARG A 91 -2.32 12.30 -14.77
C ARG A 91 -3.57 11.86 -14.02
N ARG A 92 -3.46 10.82 -13.20
CA ARG A 92 -4.53 10.35 -12.32
C ARG A 92 -4.11 10.50 -10.87
N ASP A 93 -5.09 10.49 -9.98
CA ASP A 93 -4.83 10.58 -8.55
C ASP A 93 -4.30 9.26 -8.00
N ILE A 94 -3.63 9.35 -6.84
CA ILE A 94 -3.21 8.19 -6.08
C ILE A 94 -4.45 7.46 -5.57
N ARG A 95 -4.49 6.13 -5.74
CA ARG A 95 -5.59 5.30 -5.28
C ARG A 95 -5.05 4.21 -4.35
N CYS A 96 -5.82 3.88 -3.32
CA CYS A 96 -5.49 2.85 -2.35
C CYS A 96 -6.61 1.83 -2.32
N VAL A 97 -6.25 0.54 -2.38
CA VAL A 97 -7.20 -0.56 -2.36
C VAL A 97 -6.89 -1.43 -1.14
N ILE A 98 -7.90 -1.68 -0.31
CA ILE A 98 -7.79 -2.52 0.88
C ILE A 98 -8.99 -3.47 0.93
N PRO A 99 -8.94 -4.53 1.76
CA PRO A 99 -10.12 -5.39 1.94
C PRO A 99 -11.21 -4.61 2.66
N LEU A 100 -12.46 -4.82 2.25
CA LEU A 100 -13.59 -4.27 2.98
C LEU A 100 -13.60 -4.78 4.43
N GLY A 101 -13.11 -6.01 4.65
CA GLY A 101 -13.00 -6.59 5.99
C GLY A 101 -12.05 -5.86 6.93
N ALA A 102 -11.26 -4.90 6.42
CA ALA A 102 -10.42 -4.06 7.28
C ALA A 102 -11.27 -3.07 8.10
N VAL A 103 -12.46 -2.74 7.63
CA VAL A 103 -13.34 -1.74 8.28
C VAL A 103 -14.68 -2.31 8.73
N PHE A 104 -15.08 -3.47 8.21
CA PHE A 104 -16.31 -4.16 8.58
C PHE A 104 -16.04 -5.63 8.88
N GLU A 105 -16.91 -6.26 9.65
CA GLU A 105 -16.85 -7.71 9.84
C GLU A 105 -17.48 -8.40 8.64
N CYS A 106 -16.63 -8.75 7.67
CA CYS A 106 -17.07 -9.43 6.46
C CYS A 106 -15.90 -10.19 5.85
N SER A 107 -16.19 -10.94 4.79
CA SER A 107 -15.17 -11.65 4.04
C SER A 107 -14.12 -10.68 3.46
N HIS A 108 -12.86 -11.08 3.46
CA HIS A 108 -11.77 -10.33 2.82
C HIS A 108 -11.78 -10.44 1.30
N ASP A 109 -12.77 -11.16 0.73
CA ASP A 109 -12.91 -11.26 -0.72
C ASP A 109 -13.39 -9.96 -1.36
N TYR A 110 -13.99 -9.06 -0.56
CA TYR A 110 -14.45 -7.77 -1.05
C TYR A 110 -13.41 -6.70 -0.79
N THR A 111 -13.29 -5.75 -1.71
CA THR A 111 -12.32 -4.65 -1.60
C THR A 111 -13.03 -3.31 -1.66
N ILE A 112 -12.38 -2.29 -1.09
CA ILE A 112 -12.78 -0.89 -1.26
C ILE A 112 -11.58 -0.09 -1.75
N GLU A 113 -11.85 0.97 -2.48
CA GLU A 113 -10.82 1.84 -3.03
C GLU A 113 -11.08 3.28 -2.59
N MET A 114 -10.00 4.00 -2.29
CA MET A 114 -10.10 5.35 -1.74
C MET A 114 -8.86 6.16 -2.09
N ASP A 115 -8.88 7.45 -1.75
CA ASP A 115 -7.69 8.29 -1.85
C ASP A 115 -6.72 8.01 -0.69
N LEU A 116 -5.54 8.61 -0.76
CA LEU A 116 -4.50 8.35 0.23
C LEU A 116 -4.88 8.92 1.60
N GLU A 117 -5.52 10.07 1.63
CA GLU A 117 -5.93 10.71 2.88
C GLU A 117 -6.96 9.86 3.63
N THR A 118 -7.90 9.28 2.91
CA THR A 118 -8.90 8.38 3.50
C THR A 118 -8.24 7.11 4.01
N PHE A 119 -7.29 6.56 3.25
CA PHE A 119 -6.53 5.40 3.71
C PHE A 119 -5.79 5.70 5.01
N ALA A 120 -5.12 6.85 5.07
CA ALA A 120 -4.41 7.26 6.29
C ALA A 120 -5.36 7.40 7.48
N TYR A 121 -6.55 7.96 7.25
CA TYR A 121 -7.55 8.06 8.30
C TYR A 121 -7.93 6.67 8.83
N ILE A 122 -8.16 5.73 7.92
CA ILE A 122 -8.50 4.35 8.30
C ILE A 122 -7.35 3.72 9.11
N CYS A 123 -6.11 3.94 8.69
CA CYS A 123 -4.95 3.44 9.44
C CYS A 123 -4.93 3.98 10.86
N ARG A 124 -5.18 5.28 11.04
CA ARG A 124 -5.20 5.88 12.38
C ARG A 124 -6.30 5.27 13.24
N GLU A 125 -7.47 5.03 12.66
CA GLU A 125 -8.59 4.44 13.40
C GLU A 125 -8.29 3.00 13.82
N ILE A 126 -7.70 2.21 12.95
CA ILE A 126 -7.33 0.84 13.28
C ILE A 126 -6.25 0.83 14.36
N MET A 127 -5.23 1.68 14.23
CA MET A 127 -4.12 1.73 15.20
C MET A 127 -4.58 2.24 16.56
N ALA A 128 -5.59 3.09 16.60
CA ALA A 128 -6.11 3.64 17.85
C ALA A 128 -7.05 2.68 18.58
N ASP A 129 -7.52 1.65 17.91
CA ASP A 129 -8.55 0.75 18.42
C ASP A 129 -7.97 -0.43 19.24
N ASP A 130 -6.74 -0.34 19.62
CA ASP A 130 -6.08 -1.37 20.42
C ASP A 130 -6.32 -1.21 21.94
#